data_083b3f43d0616dfeee4995bc294a8ae5
#
_entry.id   083b3f43d0616dfeee4995bc294a8ae5
#
_cell.length_a   1.000
_cell.length_b   1.000
_cell.length_c   1.000
_cell.angle_alpha   90.00
_cell.angle_beta   90.00
_cell.angle_gamma   90.00
#
_symmetry.space_group_name_H-M   'P 1'
#
loop_
_entity.id
_entity.type
_entity.pdbx_description
1 polymer ?
#
loop_
_entity_poly.entity_id
_entity_poly.type
_entity_poly.pdbx_seq_one_letter_code
_entity_poly.pdbx_strand_id
1 'polypeptide(L)'
;PNTSYTYDDLLSLTYKVIPSSDFYEYDDSEKCYVDKSDDADYLKDKIKNGLDIKVVGIVRPNEDATVHSITTTIGYTHALVEKLMDLSRDSEVGKAQLDDPDKNVFTGYEFGADLNEEAQKEAEQQAQDAMSEMGIADMTEDQLYEYMASLPADQLKQFMQTMTEQTQSVSNSMSLSDLKSAENATYDDNLVTLGIAYENDPKVIRIYPIDFESKEKIIDVIEEYNDMVKANGE
;
A
#
# COMPACT_ATOMS: atom_id res chain seq x y z
N PRO A 1 -31.67 -26.60 8.87
CA PRO A 1 -32.13 -26.85 7.52
C PRO A 1 -30.91 -27.01 6.61
N ASN A 2 -30.80 -28.18 5.93
CA ASN A 2 -29.80 -28.38 4.89
C ASN A 2 -30.21 -27.51 3.69
N THR A 3 -29.55 -26.40 3.50
CA THR A 3 -29.74 -25.58 2.30
C THR A 3 -28.91 -26.20 1.18
N SER A 4 -29.58 -26.78 0.17
CA SER A 4 -28.88 -27.28 -1.03
C SER A 4 -28.98 -26.22 -2.13
N TYR A 5 -27.87 -25.98 -2.82
CA TYR A 5 -27.78 -25.03 -3.95
C TYR A 5 -27.63 -25.85 -5.24
N THR A 6 -28.24 -25.38 -6.30
CA THR A 6 -28.07 -25.94 -7.65
C THR A 6 -26.83 -25.35 -8.31
N TYR A 7 -26.37 -25.97 -9.41
CA TYR A 7 -25.28 -25.36 -10.21
C TYR A 7 -25.68 -24.00 -10.79
N ASP A 8 -26.94 -23.84 -11.18
CA ASP A 8 -27.45 -22.58 -11.72
C ASP A 8 -27.45 -21.48 -10.65
N ASP A 9 -27.77 -21.80 -9.40
CA ASP A 9 -27.67 -20.84 -8.30
C ASP A 9 -26.23 -20.34 -8.15
N LEU A 10 -25.25 -21.23 -8.20
CA LEU A 10 -23.83 -20.87 -8.07
C LEU A 10 -23.30 -20.09 -9.27
N LEU A 11 -23.69 -20.47 -10.50
CA LEU A 11 -23.27 -19.78 -11.73
C LEU A 11 -23.94 -18.41 -11.91
N SER A 12 -25.03 -18.15 -11.19
CA SER A 12 -25.71 -16.85 -11.18
C SER A 12 -25.02 -15.81 -10.28
N LEU A 13 -24.08 -16.22 -9.42
CA LEU A 13 -23.42 -15.33 -8.48
C LEU A 13 -22.51 -14.33 -9.20
N THR A 14 -22.63 -13.09 -8.76
CA THR A 14 -21.77 -11.98 -9.19
C THR A 14 -21.14 -11.34 -7.97
N TYR A 15 -19.93 -10.81 -8.14
CA TYR A 15 -19.18 -10.14 -7.09
C TYR A 15 -18.60 -8.83 -7.62
N LYS A 16 -18.27 -7.94 -6.69
CA LYS A 16 -17.43 -6.77 -6.97
C LYS A 16 -16.03 -7.03 -6.44
N VAL A 17 -15.01 -6.72 -7.25
CA VAL A 17 -13.61 -6.77 -6.83
C VAL A 17 -13.05 -5.37 -6.83
N ILE A 18 -12.32 -5.04 -5.78
CA ILE A 18 -11.60 -3.79 -5.59
C ILE A 18 -10.11 -4.15 -5.60
N PRO A 19 -9.30 -3.56 -6.49
CA PRO A 19 -7.84 -3.71 -6.44
C PRO A 19 -7.28 -3.17 -5.11
N SER A 20 -6.15 -3.74 -4.65
CA SER A 20 -5.50 -3.27 -3.41
C SER A 20 -5.14 -1.78 -3.46
N SER A 21 -4.74 -1.29 -4.62
CA SER A 21 -4.43 0.13 -4.84
C SER A 21 -5.61 1.08 -4.60
N ASP A 22 -6.85 0.61 -4.74
CA ASP A 22 -8.04 1.43 -4.55
C ASP A 22 -8.38 1.70 -3.08
N PHE A 23 -7.68 1.08 -2.14
CA PHE A 23 -7.81 1.39 -0.71
C PHE A 23 -7.05 2.64 -0.28
N TYR A 24 -6.23 3.21 -1.18
CA TYR A 24 -5.38 4.36 -0.87
C TYR A 24 -5.86 5.62 -1.58
N GLU A 25 -5.84 6.73 -0.86
CA GLU A 25 -6.20 8.07 -1.35
C GLU A 25 -5.09 9.05 -0.97
N TYR A 26 -4.76 9.96 -1.89
CA TYR A 26 -3.77 10.99 -1.59
C TYR A 26 -4.34 12.02 -0.62
N ASP A 27 -3.60 12.30 0.44
CA ASP A 27 -3.92 13.33 1.42
C ASP A 27 -2.98 14.51 1.23
N ASP A 28 -3.56 15.67 0.88
CA ASP A 28 -2.80 16.89 0.62
C ASP A 28 -2.11 17.44 1.88
N SER A 29 -2.66 17.16 3.07
CA SER A 29 -2.09 17.59 4.34
C SER A 29 -0.90 16.76 4.77
N GLU A 30 -0.99 15.44 4.56
CA GLU A 30 0.08 14.48 4.88
C GLU A 30 1.08 14.32 3.71
N LYS A 31 0.75 14.82 2.52
CA LYS A 31 1.54 14.71 1.27
C LYS A 31 1.92 13.28 0.89
N CYS A 32 1.09 12.32 1.25
CA CYS A 32 1.28 10.90 0.99
C CYS A 32 -0.06 10.20 0.74
N TYR A 33 -0.03 8.92 0.37
CA TYR A 33 -1.22 8.11 0.21
C TYR A 33 -1.58 7.43 1.53
N VAL A 34 -2.79 7.66 2.02
CA VAL A 34 -3.31 7.11 3.27
C VAL A 34 -4.27 5.96 3.03
N ASP A 35 -4.23 4.96 3.89
CA ASP A 35 -5.14 3.81 3.86
C ASP A 35 -6.54 4.23 4.31
N LYS A 36 -7.55 4.02 3.45
CA LYS A 36 -8.97 4.28 3.69
C LYS A 36 -9.77 3.00 3.87
N SER A 37 -9.12 1.87 4.14
CA SER A 37 -9.79 0.57 4.29
C SER A 37 -10.77 0.53 5.47
N ASP A 38 -10.60 1.37 6.47
CA ASP A 38 -11.50 1.51 7.60
C ASP A 38 -12.62 2.56 7.40
N ASP A 39 -12.58 3.34 6.30
CA ASP A 39 -13.60 4.32 5.96
C ASP A 39 -14.78 3.65 5.22
N ALA A 40 -15.88 3.44 5.94
CA ALA A 40 -17.05 2.75 5.41
C ALA A 40 -17.75 3.49 4.26
N ASP A 41 -17.69 4.81 4.20
CA ASP A 41 -18.33 5.58 3.13
C ASP A 41 -17.45 5.60 1.89
N TYR A 42 -16.14 5.73 2.05
CA TYR A 42 -15.16 5.55 0.99
C TYR A 42 -15.28 4.17 0.33
N LEU A 43 -15.31 3.10 1.15
CA LEU A 43 -15.45 1.73 0.67
C LEU A 43 -16.75 1.48 -0.08
N LYS A 44 -17.88 2.05 0.36
CA LYS A 44 -19.16 1.93 -0.35
C LYS A 44 -19.10 2.49 -1.77
N ASP A 45 -18.40 3.60 -1.96
CA ASP A 45 -18.22 4.18 -3.29
C ASP A 45 -17.31 3.30 -4.16
N LYS A 46 -16.18 2.85 -3.61
CA LYS A 46 -15.27 1.92 -4.30
C LYS A 46 -15.95 0.61 -4.67
N ILE A 47 -16.76 0.01 -3.78
CA ILE A 47 -17.54 -1.20 -4.07
C ILE A 47 -18.53 -0.95 -5.22
N LYS A 48 -19.24 0.17 -5.21
CA LYS A 48 -20.18 0.51 -6.26
C LYS A 48 -19.53 0.58 -7.65
N ASN A 49 -18.31 1.12 -7.71
CA ASN A 49 -17.53 1.31 -8.93
C ASN A 49 -16.56 0.17 -9.23
N GLY A 50 -16.45 -0.80 -8.32
CA GLY A 50 -15.53 -1.95 -8.44
C GLY A 50 -15.81 -2.85 -9.65
N LEU A 51 -14.82 -3.65 -10.01
CA LEU A 51 -14.87 -4.57 -11.16
C LEU A 51 -15.94 -5.65 -10.96
N ASP A 52 -16.88 -5.74 -11.90
CA ASP A 52 -17.87 -6.83 -11.90
C ASP A 52 -17.23 -8.14 -12.34
N ILE A 53 -17.33 -9.15 -11.50
CA ILE A 53 -16.95 -10.53 -11.82
C ILE A 53 -18.11 -11.49 -11.59
N LYS A 54 -18.11 -12.60 -12.30
CA LYS A 54 -19.14 -13.65 -12.18
C LYS A 54 -18.49 -15.02 -12.09
N VAL A 55 -19.20 -15.97 -11.51
CA VAL A 55 -18.79 -17.37 -11.54
C VAL A 55 -18.95 -17.90 -12.95
N VAL A 56 -17.87 -18.39 -13.55
CA VAL A 56 -17.84 -18.90 -14.94
C VAL A 56 -17.76 -20.42 -15.03
N GLY A 57 -17.57 -21.10 -13.91
CA GLY A 57 -17.50 -22.56 -13.88
C GLY A 57 -17.37 -23.10 -12.47
N ILE A 58 -17.64 -24.40 -12.35
CA ILE A 58 -17.51 -25.16 -11.12
C ILE A 58 -16.59 -26.34 -11.42
N VAL A 59 -15.52 -26.46 -10.65
CA VAL A 59 -14.56 -27.55 -10.77
C VAL A 59 -14.71 -28.52 -9.61
N ARG A 60 -14.44 -29.78 -9.85
CA ARG A 60 -14.37 -30.82 -8.81
C ARG A 60 -12.99 -31.48 -8.88
N PRO A 61 -12.48 -31.94 -7.72
CA PRO A 61 -11.33 -32.82 -7.72
C PRO A 61 -11.65 -34.11 -8.51
N ASN A 62 -10.64 -34.65 -9.20
CA ASN A 62 -10.78 -35.99 -9.75
C ASN A 62 -10.85 -37.01 -8.59
N GLU A 63 -11.76 -37.98 -8.66
CA GLU A 63 -11.96 -38.98 -7.60
C GLU A 63 -10.69 -39.80 -7.34
N ASP A 64 -9.85 -40.00 -8.36
CA ASP A 64 -8.60 -40.75 -8.27
C ASP A 64 -7.40 -39.90 -7.86
N ALA A 65 -7.56 -38.58 -7.70
CA ALA A 65 -6.46 -37.69 -7.35
C ALA A 65 -6.15 -37.76 -5.84
N THR A 66 -4.90 -38.09 -5.52
CA THR A 66 -4.40 -38.10 -4.13
C THR A 66 -3.96 -36.72 -3.66
N VAL A 67 -3.70 -35.79 -4.59
CA VAL A 67 -3.30 -34.39 -4.31
C VAL A 67 -4.10 -33.47 -5.22
N HIS A 68 -4.56 -32.36 -4.65
CA HIS A 68 -5.32 -31.35 -5.36
C HIS A 68 -4.51 -30.06 -5.49
N SER A 69 -4.38 -29.53 -6.70
CA SER A 69 -3.68 -28.27 -6.97
C SER A 69 -4.46 -27.05 -6.44
N ILE A 70 -5.80 -27.14 -6.40
CA ILE A 70 -6.68 -26.12 -5.88
C ILE A 70 -7.18 -26.57 -4.52
N THR A 71 -6.73 -25.92 -3.45
CA THR A 71 -7.11 -26.21 -2.06
C THR A 71 -8.10 -25.19 -1.49
N THR A 72 -8.42 -24.15 -2.25
CA THR A 72 -9.35 -23.08 -1.88
C THR A 72 -10.75 -23.34 -2.43
N THR A 73 -11.76 -22.76 -1.77
CA THR A 73 -13.16 -22.88 -2.21
C THR A 73 -13.44 -22.07 -3.47
N ILE A 74 -12.69 -20.99 -3.70
CA ILE A 74 -12.85 -20.08 -4.85
C ILE A 74 -11.51 -20.02 -5.57
N GLY A 75 -11.52 -20.27 -6.87
CA GLY A 75 -10.40 -20.03 -7.78
C GLY A 75 -10.74 -18.89 -8.74
N TYR A 76 -9.74 -18.25 -9.28
CA TYR A 76 -9.91 -17.19 -10.29
C TYR A 76 -9.07 -17.49 -11.52
N THR A 77 -9.53 -16.95 -12.65
CA THR A 77 -8.88 -17.15 -13.94
C THR A 77 -7.66 -16.25 -14.06
N HIS A 78 -6.71 -16.64 -14.91
CA HIS A 78 -5.55 -15.81 -15.26
C HIS A 78 -5.97 -14.41 -15.75
N ALA A 79 -6.99 -14.32 -16.59
CA ALA A 79 -7.51 -13.05 -17.08
C ALA A 79 -7.96 -12.07 -15.97
N LEU A 80 -8.46 -12.58 -14.84
CA LEU A 80 -8.77 -11.71 -13.69
C LEU A 80 -7.49 -11.18 -13.04
N VAL A 81 -6.47 -12.04 -12.90
CA VAL A 81 -5.18 -11.64 -12.32
C VAL A 81 -4.51 -10.56 -13.18
N GLU A 82 -4.41 -10.77 -14.49
CA GLU A 82 -3.90 -9.77 -15.44
C GLU A 82 -4.64 -8.45 -15.32
N LYS A 83 -5.98 -8.50 -15.28
CA LYS A 83 -6.80 -7.29 -15.17
C LYS A 83 -6.56 -6.54 -13.86
N LEU A 84 -6.39 -7.26 -12.74
CA LEU A 84 -6.08 -6.63 -11.44
C LEU A 84 -4.68 -6.02 -11.42
N MET A 85 -3.69 -6.70 -12.01
CA MET A 85 -2.33 -6.18 -12.17
C MET A 85 -2.32 -4.87 -12.99
N ASP A 86 -3.07 -4.83 -14.09
CA ASP A 86 -3.21 -3.62 -14.90
C ASP A 86 -3.87 -2.48 -14.12
N LEU A 87 -4.99 -2.77 -13.43
CA LEU A 87 -5.69 -1.77 -12.61
C LEU A 87 -4.81 -1.20 -11.51
N SER A 88 -4.02 -2.04 -10.84
CA SER A 88 -3.08 -1.59 -9.80
C SER A 88 -1.98 -0.70 -10.37
N ARG A 89 -1.39 -1.07 -11.51
CA ARG A 89 -0.36 -0.25 -12.18
C ARG A 89 -0.91 1.08 -12.71
N ASP A 90 -2.15 1.07 -13.20
CA ASP A 90 -2.80 2.24 -13.77
C ASP A 90 -3.43 3.17 -12.73
N SER A 91 -3.54 2.74 -11.47
CA SER A 91 -4.05 3.55 -10.38
C SER A 91 -3.16 4.78 -10.12
N GLU A 92 -3.70 5.81 -9.48
CA GLU A 92 -2.94 7.02 -9.14
C GLU A 92 -1.76 6.70 -8.20
N VAL A 93 -2.01 5.95 -7.13
CA VAL A 93 -0.96 5.53 -6.18
C VAL A 93 0.05 4.60 -6.84
N GLY A 94 -0.40 3.69 -7.72
CA GLY A 94 0.48 2.79 -8.45
C GLY A 94 1.43 3.54 -9.38
N LYS A 95 0.91 4.49 -10.15
CA LYS A 95 1.74 5.37 -10.99
C LYS A 95 2.71 6.20 -10.17
N ALA A 96 2.24 6.79 -9.07
CA ALA A 96 3.10 7.58 -8.21
C ALA A 96 4.30 6.77 -7.67
N GLN A 97 4.07 5.51 -7.27
CA GLN A 97 5.16 4.64 -6.80
C GLN A 97 6.09 4.19 -7.94
N LEU A 98 5.55 3.92 -9.13
CA LEU A 98 6.37 3.50 -10.27
C LEU A 98 7.19 4.64 -10.87
N ASP A 99 6.66 5.87 -10.84
CA ASP A 99 7.33 7.06 -11.36
C ASP A 99 8.49 7.53 -10.47
N ASP A 100 8.43 7.27 -9.17
CA ASP A 100 9.47 7.59 -8.20
C ASP A 100 9.81 6.38 -7.31
N PRO A 101 10.70 5.49 -7.76
CA PRO A 101 11.06 4.27 -7.03
C PRO A 101 11.83 4.51 -5.73
N ASP A 102 12.43 5.69 -5.56
CA ASP A 102 13.20 6.03 -4.37
C ASP A 102 12.30 6.56 -3.24
N LYS A 103 11.08 7.01 -3.59
CA LYS A 103 10.12 7.59 -2.65
C LYS A 103 9.07 6.56 -2.20
N ASN A 104 8.84 6.49 -0.89
CA ASN A 104 7.74 5.73 -0.32
C ASN A 104 6.45 6.53 -0.38
N VAL A 105 5.50 6.12 -1.22
CA VAL A 105 4.22 6.84 -1.43
C VAL A 105 3.33 6.87 -0.19
N PHE A 106 3.54 5.97 0.77
CA PHE A 106 2.77 5.90 2.02
C PHE A 106 3.30 6.79 3.14
N THR A 107 4.53 7.26 3.01
CA THR A 107 5.14 8.17 3.99
C THR A 107 5.44 9.55 3.40
N GLY A 108 5.56 9.63 2.07
CA GLY A 108 5.97 10.85 1.37
C GLY A 108 7.48 11.11 1.38
N TYR A 109 8.29 10.27 2.06
CA TYR A 109 9.74 10.39 2.19
C TYR A 109 10.48 9.33 1.38
N GLU A 110 11.79 9.45 1.27
CA GLU A 110 12.64 8.41 0.66
C GLU A 110 12.64 7.12 1.50
N PHE A 111 12.80 5.98 0.83
CA PHE A 111 12.93 4.71 1.53
C PHE A 111 14.15 4.70 2.45
N GLY A 112 13.97 4.24 3.69
CA GLY A 112 15.01 4.21 4.71
C GLY A 112 15.28 5.55 5.40
N ALA A 113 14.47 6.58 5.14
CA ALA A 113 14.52 7.83 5.90
C ALA A 113 14.14 7.61 7.37
N ASP A 114 14.80 8.30 8.29
CA ASP A 114 14.38 8.37 9.69
C ASP A 114 13.14 9.27 9.78
N LEU A 115 11.97 8.66 9.89
CA LEU A 115 10.70 9.38 9.89
C LEU A 115 10.57 10.34 11.08
N ASN A 116 11.23 10.06 12.21
CA ASN A 116 11.24 10.99 13.35
C ASN A 116 12.07 12.24 13.03
N GLU A 117 13.22 12.05 12.38
CA GLU A 117 14.08 13.16 11.95
C GLU A 117 13.39 14.01 10.87
N GLU A 118 12.73 13.38 9.89
CA GLU A 118 12.01 14.06 8.83
C GLU A 118 10.79 14.83 9.38
N ALA A 119 9.98 14.21 10.26
CA ALA A 119 8.87 14.87 10.92
C ALA A 119 9.33 16.08 11.75
N GLN A 120 10.49 15.97 12.40
CA GLN A 120 11.05 17.08 13.17
C GLN A 120 11.50 18.22 12.25
N LYS A 121 12.15 17.93 11.12
CA LYS A 121 12.54 18.93 10.10
C LYS A 121 11.31 19.65 9.53
N GLU A 122 10.24 18.91 9.21
CA GLU A 122 9.00 19.53 8.72
C GLU A 122 8.34 20.42 9.76
N ALA A 123 8.32 19.99 11.03
CA ALA A 123 7.80 20.81 12.11
C ALA A 123 8.60 22.11 12.29
N GLU A 124 9.93 22.04 12.23
CA GLU A 124 10.82 23.20 12.28
C GLU A 124 10.58 24.14 11.08
N GLN A 125 10.43 23.57 9.87
CA GLN A 125 10.17 24.36 8.66
C GLN A 125 8.80 25.06 8.74
N GLN A 126 7.75 24.34 9.12
CA GLN A 126 6.40 24.91 9.29
C GLN A 126 6.38 26.02 10.35
N ALA A 127 7.10 25.84 11.46
CA ALA A 127 7.24 26.86 12.49
C ALA A 127 7.95 28.11 11.95
N GLN A 128 9.00 27.92 11.14
CA GLN A 128 9.74 29.02 10.53
C GLN A 128 8.91 29.75 9.48
N ASP A 129 8.16 29.04 8.64
CA ASP A 129 7.26 29.62 7.65
C ASP A 129 6.14 30.43 8.34
N ALA A 130 5.54 29.90 9.41
CA ALA A 130 4.54 30.62 10.19
C ALA A 130 5.10 31.88 10.86
N MET A 131 6.32 31.82 11.40
CA MET A 131 7.01 32.99 11.93
C MET A 131 7.28 34.03 10.86
N SER A 132 7.60 33.58 9.63
CA SER A 132 7.84 34.47 8.49
C SER A 132 6.55 35.16 8.02
N GLU A 133 5.45 34.42 7.93
CA GLU A 133 4.13 34.99 7.58
C GLU A 133 3.64 36.02 8.61
N MET A 134 3.94 35.78 9.89
CA MET A 134 3.64 36.73 10.96
C MET A 134 4.63 37.90 11.04
N GLY A 135 5.69 37.89 10.23
CA GLY A 135 6.73 38.93 10.22
C GLY A 135 7.61 38.97 11.47
N ILE A 136 7.72 37.83 12.18
CA ILE A 136 8.46 37.67 13.43
C ILE A 136 9.69 36.77 13.31
N ALA A 137 9.94 36.18 12.13
CA ALA A 137 11.03 35.23 11.91
C ALA A 137 12.43 35.82 12.20
N ASP A 138 12.63 37.10 11.97
CA ASP A 138 13.90 37.80 12.20
C ASP A 138 13.99 38.48 13.58
N MET A 139 12.98 38.31 14.44
CA MET A 139 12.97 38.89 15.79
C MET A 139 13.91 38.11 16.72
N THR A 140 14.68 38.87 17.52
CA THR A 140 15.40 38.24 18.63
C THR A 140 14.44 37.81 19.71
N GLU A 141 14.90 36.94 20.62
CA GLU A 141 14.08 36.45 21.74
C GLU A 141 13.49 37.58 22.57
N ASP A 142 14.27 38.61 22.86
CA ASP A 142 13.83 39.82 23.58
C ASP A 142 12.76 40.59 22.81
N GLN A 143 12.94 40.75 21.48
CA GLN A 143 11.98 41.44 20.63
C GLN A 143 10.66 40.65 20.51
N LEU A 144 10.73 39.32 20.48
CA LEU A 144 9.56 38.47 20.46
C LEU A 144 8.78 38.57 21.77
N TYR A 145 9.47 38.61 22.92
CA TYR A 145 8.84 38.82 24.21
C TYR A 145 8.16 40.20 24.31
N GLU A 146 8.81 41.25 23.82
CA GLU A 146 8.23 42.59 23.80
C GLU A 146 7.01 42.67 22.87
N TYR A 147 7.09 42.02 21.70
CA TYR A 147 5.98 41.90 20.76
C TYR A 147 4.79 41.15 21.40
N MET A 148 5.01 39.99 22.00
CA MET A 148 3.97 39.22 22.69
C MET A 148 3.36 40.00 23.86
N ALA A 149 4.14 40.72 24.63
CA ALA A 149 3.68 41.57 25.72
C ALA A 149 2.85 42.78 25.25
N SER A 150 3.04 43.21 24.00
CA SER A 150 2.27 44.29 23.38
C SER A 150 0.92 43.85 22.78
N LEU A 151 0.71 42.55 22.60
CA LEU A 151 -0.52 42.02 22.00
C LEU A 151 -1.71 42.09 22.98
N PRO A 152 -2.91 42.48 22.50
CA PRO A 152 -4.15 42.27 23.25
C PRO A 152 -4.36 40.79 23.61
N ALA A 153 -4.98 40.54 24.77
CA ALA A 153 -5.15 39.19 25.30
C ALA A 153 -5.80 38.22 24.32
N ASP A 154 -6.71 38.68 23.48
CA ASP A 154 -7.38 37.84 22.48
C ASP A 154 -6.42 37.50 21.30
N GLN A 155 -5.58 38.42 20.88
CA GLN A 155 -4.58 38.16 19.84
C GLN A 155 -3.44 37.29 20.37
N LEU A 156 -3.01 37.48 21.60
CA LEU A 156 -2.05 36.59 22.25
C LEU A 156 -2.56 35.18 22.35
N LYS A 157 -3.85 34.98 22.68
CA LYS A 157 -4.47 33.68 22.72
C LYS A 157 -4.53 33.01 21.35
N GLN A 158 -4.89 33.74 20.30
CA GLN A 158 -4.87 33.24 18.92
C GLN A 158 -3.45 32.88 18.49
N PHE A 159 -2.46 33.72 18.79
CA PHE A 159 -1.06 33.44 18.50
C PHE A 159 -0.58 32.15 19.16
N MET A 160 -0.84 31.99 20.45
CA MET A 160 -0.50 30.78 21.21
C MET A 160 -1.24 29.55 20.66
N GLN A 161 -2.49 29.70 20.25
CA GLN A 161 -3.29 28.63 19.68
C GLN A 161 -2.76 28.19 18.31
N THR A 162 -2.44 29.10 17.43
CA THR A 162 -1.83 28.82 16.11
C THR A 162 -0.50 28.08 16.25
N MET A 163 0.36 28.53 17.18
CA MET A 163 1.64 27.86 17.48
C MET A 163 1.44 26.45 18.04
N THR A 164 0.39 26.25 18.83
CA THR A 164 0.09 24.93 19.43
C THR A 164 -0.54 23.98 18.43
N GLU A 165 -1.43 24.45 17.58
CA GLU A 165 -2.10 23.63 16.55
C GLU A 165 -1.09 23.16 15.49
N GLN A 166 -0.16 23.99 15.07
CA GLN A 166 0.92 23.61 14.16
C GLN A 166 1.88 22.59 14.77
N THR A 167 2.16 22.65 16.06
CA THR A 167 3.04 21.67 16.73
C THR A 167 2.34 20.32 16.99
N GLN A 168 1.01 20.31 17.10
CA GLN A 168 0.22 19.08 17.37
C GLN A 168 -0.13 18.29 16.09
N SER A 169 -0.15 18.90 14.93
CA SER A 169 -0.45 18.21 13.66
C SER A 169 0.59 17.15 13.32
N VAL A 170 1.84 17.34 13.74
CA VAL A 170 2.95 16.41 13.46
C VAL A 170 2.95 15.17 14.38
N SER A 171 2.26 15.20 15.52
CA SER A 171 2.34 14.12 16.52
C SER A 171 1.23 13.07 16.45
N ASN A 172 0.23 13.21 15.60
CA ASN A 172 -1.03 12.44 15.75
C ASN A 172 -1.36 11.43 14.64
N SER A 173 -0.56 11.31 13.59
CA SER A 173 -0.99 10.52 12.42
C SER A 173 -0.58 9.04 12.41
N MET A 174 0.49 8.65 13.11
CA MET A 174 0.94 7.24 13.10
C MET A 174 1.32 6.73 14.50
N SER A 175 0.99 5.46 14.79
CA SER A 175 1.49 4.79 16.00
C SER A 175 2.99 4.50 15.86
N LEU A 176 3.71 4.37 16.98
CA LEU A 176 5.16 4.05 16.97
C LEU A 176 5.46 2.70 16.27
N SER A 177 4.50 1.77 16.24
CA SER A 177 4.62 0.50 15.51
C SER A 177 4.50 0.70 14.01
N ASP A 178 3.60 1.60 13.59
CA ASP A 178 3.37 1.89 12.17
C ASP A 178 4.54 2.68 11.60
N LEU A 179 5.10 3.64 12.36
CA LEU A 179 6.34 4.35 12.01
C LEU A 179 7.51 3.38 11.76
N LYS A 180 7.75 2.43 12.68
CA LYS A 180 8.82 1.44 12.51
C LYS A 180 8.60 0.50 11.35
N SER A 181 7.37 0.16 11.03
CA SER A 181 7.04 -0.64 9.86
C SER A 181 7.27 0.14 8.57
N ALA A 182 6.92 1.42 8.56
CA ALA A 182 7.11 2.32 7.43
C ALA A 182 8.59 2.63 7.17
N GLU A 183 9.42 2.81 8.22
CA GLU A 183 10.88 3.01 8.11
C GLU A 183 11.60 1.82 7.46
N ASN A 184 11.12 0.60 7.69
CA ASN A 184 11.73 -0.61 7.15
C ASN A 184 11.10 -1.08 5.85
N ALA A 185 10.06 -0.41 5.35
CA ALA A 185 9.43 -0.76 4.11
C ALA A 185 10.38 -0.52 2.93
N THR A 186 10.28 -1.39 1.93
CA THR A 186 11.05 -1.28 0.69
C THR A 186 10.11 -0.96 -0.47
N TYR A 187 10.69 -0.54 -1.59
CA TYR A 187 9.96 -0.38 -2.85
C TYR A 187 9.17 -1.65 -3.23
N ASP A 188 9.80 -2.82 -3.10
CA ASP A 188 9.15 -4.10 -3.38
C ASP A 188 7.97 -4.39 -2.45
N ASP A 189 8.07 -4.01 -1.17
CA ASP A 189 6.96 -4.15 -0.22
C ASP A 189 5.77 -3.28 -0.61
N ASN A 190 6.02 -2.07 -1.09
CA ASN A 190 4.98 -1.18 -1.60
C ASN A 190 4.32 -1.75 -2.86
N LEU A 191 5.10 -2.29 -3.81
CA LEU A 191 4.53 -2.94 -5.00
C LEU A 191 3.61 -4.10 -4.61
N VAL A 192 4.02 -4.93 -3.66
CA VAL A 192 3.21 -6.05 -3.14
C VAL A 192 1.93 -5.52 -2.48
N THR A 193 2.03 -4.50 -1.64
CA THR A 193 0.90 -3.87 -0.94
C THR A 193 -0.13 -3.32 -1.91
N LEU A 194 0.34 -2.65 -2.97
CA LEU A 194 -0.51 -2.08 -4.02
C LEU A 194 -1.06 -3.13 -5.00
N GLY A 195 -0.59 -4.38 -4.92
CA GLY A 195 -0.94 -5.43 -5.88
C GLY A 195 -0.31 -5.23 -7.27
N ILE A 196 0.79 -4.49 -7.33
CA ILE A 196 1.56 -4.28 -8.57
C ILE A 196 2.45 -5.50 -8.79
N ALA A 197 2.27 -6.15 -9.91
CA ALA A 197 3.07 -7.30 -10.32
C ALA A 197 3.22 -7.32 -11.86
N TYR A 198 4.15 -8.13 -12.32
CA TYR A 198 4.39 -8.34 -13.75
C TYR A 198 4.40 -9.84 -14.04
N GLU A 199 3.82 -10.23 -15.16
CA GLU A 199 3.71 -11.64 -15.57
C GLU A 199 5.08 -12.30 -15.77
N ASN A 200 6.05 -11.54 -16.25
CA ASN A 200 7.42 -11.99 -16.49
C ASN A 200 8.35 -11.90 -15.27
N ASP A 201 7.83 -11.48 -14.12
CA ASP A 201 8.57 -11.41 -12.84
C ASP A 201 7.80 -12.14 -11.72
N PRO A 202 7.60 -13.44 -11.81
CA PRO A 202 6.85 -14.19 -10.81
C PRO A 202 7.65 -14.31 -9.50
N LYS A 203 7.07 -13.92 -8.37
CA LYS A 203 7.69 -14.08 -7.04
C LYS A 203 7.80 -15.54 -6.62
N VAL A 204 6.90 -16.41 -7.10
CA VAL A 204 6.89 -17.84 -6.79
C VAL A 204 6.41 -18.64 -7.99
N ILE A 205 7.18 -19.66 -8.36
CA ILE A 205 6.78 -20.65 -9.36
C ILE A 205 6.51 -21.97 -8.64
N ARG A 206 5.33 -22.55 -8.82
CA ARG A 206 4.97 -23.86 -8.28
C ARG A 206 4.77 -24.85 -9.41
N ILE A 207 5.56 -25.94 -9.40
CA ILE A 207 5.50 -27.01 -10.38
C ILE A 207 4.86 -28.22 -9.72
N TYR A 208 3.83 -28.78 -10.34
CA TYR A 208 3.11 -29.95 -9.86
C TYR A 208 3.39 -31.15 -10.78
N PRO A 209 4.38 -32.00 -10.45
CA PRO A 209 4.69 -33.18 -11.25
C PRO A 209 3.55 -34.19 -11.16
N ILE A 210 3.35 -34.96 -12.22
CA ILE A 210 2.30 -36.02 -12.28
C ILE A 210 2.68 -37.28 -11.53
N ASP A 211 3.98 -37.52 -11.32
CA ASP A 211 4.56 -38.66 -10.60
C ASP A 211 5.95 -38.34 -10.03
N PHE A 212 6.51 -39.29 -9.28
CA PHE A 212 7.84 -39.12 -8.68
C PHE A 212 8.99 -39.07 -9.71
N GLU A 213 8.88 -39.84 -10.79
CA GLU A 213 9.89 -39.82 -11.86
C GLU A 213 9.94 -38.47 -12.55
N SER A 214 8.80 -37.87 -12.84
CA SER A 214 8.70 -36.50 -13.39
C SER A 214 9.24 -35.45 -12.42
N LYS A 215 9.05 -35.64 -11.10
CA LYS A 215 9.62 -34.77 -10.08
C LYS A 215 11.15 -34.80 -10.10
N GLU A 216 11.75 -35.98 -10.16
CA GLU A 216 13.22 -36.12 -10.20
C GLU A 216 13.79 -35.47 -11.46
N LYS A 217 13.19 -35.68 -12.62
CA LYS A 217 13.61 -35.02 -13.87
C LYS A 217 13.54 -33.47 -13.79
N ILE A 218 12.53 -32.94 -13.11
CA ILE A 218 12.42 -31.47 -12.91
C ILE A 218 13.55 -30.97 -12.01
N ILE A 219 13.87 -31.70 -10.93
CA ILE A 219 14.98 -31.37 -10.03
C ILE A 219 16.29 -31.38 -10.80
N ASP A 220 16.56 -32.41 -11.58
CA ASP A 220 17.79 -32.53 -12.40
C ASP A 220 17.96 -31.33 -13.34
N VAL A 221 16.88 -30.92 -14.03
CA VAL A 221 16.90 -29.75 -14.93
C VAL A 221 17.21 -28.46 -14.19
N ILE A 222 16.62 -28.29 -12.99
CA ILE A 222 16.87 -27.10 -12.17
C ILE A 222 18.31 -27.07 -11.65
N GLU A 223 18.86 -28.21 -11.22
CA GLU A 223 20.25 -28.34 -10.79
C GLU A 223 21.23 -28.04 -11.93
N GLU A 224 21.00 -28.62 -13.11
CA GLU A 224 21.82 -28.35 -14.31
C GLU A 224 21.80 -26.84 -14.67
N TYR A 225 20.62 -26.21 -14.63
CA TYR A 225 20.50 -24.77 -14.87
C TYR A 225 21.28 -23.94 -13.84
N ASN A 226 21.12 -24.24 -12.55
CA ASN A 226 21.84 -23.55 -11.48
C ASN A 226 23.36 -23.70 -11.58
N ASP A 227 23.83 -24.88 -11.97
CA ASP A 227 25.27 -25.11 -12.17
C ASP A 227 25.80 -24.33 -13.38
N MET A 228 25.00 -24.23 -14.45
CA MET A 228 25.34 -23.43 -15.63
C MET A 228 25.40 -21.93 -15.29
N VAL A 229 24.43 -21.40 -14.52
CA VAL A 229 24.40 -19.99 -14.08
C VAL A 229 25.61 -19.67 -13.20
N LYS A 230 25.93 -20.52 -12.21
CA LYS A 230 27.12 -20.36 -11.36
C LYS A 230 28.42 -20.39 -12.15
N ALA A 231 28.50 -21.25 -13.18
CA ALA A 231 29.70 -21.35 -14.04
C ALA A 231 29.89 -20.09 -14.89
N ASN A 232 28.82 -19.38 -15.21
CA ASN A 232 28.84 -18.12 -15.97
C ASN A 232 29.07 -16.88 -15.12
N GLY A 233 29.11 -17.03 -13.77
CA GLY A 233 29.42 -15.94 -12.83
C GLY A 233 28.22 -15.05 -12.49
N GLU A 234 27.01 -15.55 -12.66
CA GLU A 234 25.74 -14.92 -12.24
C GLU A 234 25.23 -15.51 -10.91
#